data_26942f603e0ca6cba84028b8ae45815c
#
_entry.id   26942f603e0ca6cba84028b8ae45815c
#
_cell.length_a   1.000
_cell.length_b   1.000
_cell.length_c   1.000
_cell.angle_alpha   90.00
_cell.angle_beta   90.00
_cell.angle_gamma   90.00
#
_symmetry.space_group_name_H-M   'P 1'
#
loop_
_entity.id
_entity.type
_entity.pdbx_description
1 polymer ?
#
loop_
_entity_poly.entity_id
_entity_poly.type
_entity_poly.pdbx_seq_one_letter_code
_entity_poly.pdbx_strand_id
1 'polypeptide(L)'
;MGVLPGVGPLAGISLLLPATFGLDATKAIVMLAGIYYGAMYGGSTTSILMRIPGEAASVMTCIDGYAMARKGRAGPALAIAAVGSYVAGTVSVVALMFLAPPLASFALRFGPPEYFALLVLGLLVLAYMSSGSMVKALAMATLGLLLGMIGIDQMTGYFRFAYGVVELGDGIGVVPVAVGLFGLSEILATAGQETPPAVIKPTLRELLPSRQEWKDSNWPI
;
A
#
# COMPACT_ATOMS: atom_id res chain seq x y z
N MET A 1 -4.40 -6.98 12.23
CA MET A 1 -3.78 -7.57 11.04
C MET A 1 -3.03 -6.53 10.21
N GLY A 2 -3.59 -5.38 9.87
CA GLY A 2 -2.90 -4.35 9.08
C GLY A 2 -1.60 -3.81 9.69
N VAL A 3 -1.41 -3.95 10.99
CA VAL A 3 -0.18 -3.54 11.70
C VAL A 3 0.98 -4.54 11.46
N LEU A 4 0.67 -5.78 11.07
CA LEU A 4 1.70 -6.79 10.80
C LEU A 4 2.22 -6.61 9.37
N PRO A 5 3.51 -6.26 9.19
CA PRO A 5 4.10 -6.09 7.87
C PRO A 5 3.98 -7.37 7.04
N GLY A 6 3.55 -7.24 5.79
CA GLY A 6 3.44 -8.36 4.88
C GLY A 6 2.14 -9.17 4.95
N VAL A 7 1.34 -9.02 6.02
CA VAL A 7 0.05 -9.74 6.13
C VAL A 7 -1.01 -9.11 5.22
N GLY A 8 -1.05 -7.79 5.14
CA GLY A 8 -1.92 -7.04 4.25
C GLY A 8 -3.43 -7.31 4.39
N PRO A 9 -4.26 -6.59 3.61
CA PRO A 9 -5.71 -6.77 3.65
C PRO A 9 -6.15 -8.12 3.06
N LEU A 10 -5.44 -8.65 2.07
CA LEU A 10 -5.79 -9.93 1.43
C LEU A 10 -5.73 -11.10 2.40
N ALA A 11 -4.67 -11.18 3.22
CA ALA A 11 -4.56 -12.23 4.23
C ALA A 11 -5.66 -12.10 5.30
N GLY A 12 -5.99 -10.86 5.71
CA GLY A 12 -7.11 -10.61 6.63
C GLY A 12 -8.46 -11.06 6.07
N ILE A 13 -8.72 -10.75 4.81
CA ILE A 13 -9.92 -11.18 4.08
C ILE A 13 -9.95 -12.71 3.98
N SER A 14 -8.87 -13.34 3.52
CA SER A 14 -8.81 -14.80 3.33
C SER A 14 -9.04 -15.55 4.64
N LEU A 15 -8.46 -15.07 5.75
CA LEU A 15 -8.63 -15.70 7.06
C LEU A 15 -10.09 -15.60 7.58
N LEU A 16 -10.76 -14.49 7.30
CA LEU A 16 -12.10 -14.22 7.79
C LEU A 16 -13.22 -14.53 6.77
N LEU A 17 -12.84 -14.90 5.54
CA LEU A 17 -13.79 -15.29 4.51
C LEU A 17 -14.75 -16.43 4.94
N PRO A 18 -14.28 -17.49 5.63
CA PRO A 18 -15.19 -18.54 6.10
C PRO A 18 -16.29 -18.03 7.05
N ALA A 19 -16.01 -16.98 7.82
CA ALA A 19 -17.01 -16.39 8.74
C ALA A 19 -18.16 -15.69 7.99
N THR A 20 -18.00 -15.42 6.70
CA THR A 20 -19.05 -14.79 5.87
C THR A 20 -20.07 -15.77 5.31
N PHE A 21 -19.81 -17.09 5.33
CA PHE A 21 -20.68 -18.08 4.68
C PHE A 21 -22.10 -18.17 5.28
N GLY A 22 -22.26 -17.75 6.54
CA GLY A 22 -23.59 -17.70 7.19
C GLY A 22 -24.27 -16.32 7.13
N LEU A 23 -23.66 -15.35 6.44
CA LEU A 23 -24.16 -13.98 6.38
C LEU A 23 -24.88 -13.71 5.05
N ASP A 24 -25.82 -12.77 5.10
CA ASP A 24 -26.38 -12.18 3.89
C ASP A 24 -25.28 -11.50 3.06
N ALA A 25 -25.41 -11.53 1.72
CA ALA A 25 -24.39 -11.04 0.79
C ALA A 25 -23.95 -9.60 1.09
N THR A 26 -24.89 -8.71 1.39
CA THR A 26 -24.58 -7.31 1.74
C THR A 26 -23.76 -7.21 3.01
N LYS A 27 -24.13 -7.98 4.05
CA LYS A 27 -23.39 -8.00 5.33
C LYS A 27 -22.00 -8.56 5.16
N ALA A 28 -21.85 -9.63 4.36
CA ALA A 28 -20.56 -10.22 4.03
C ALA A 28 -19.63 -9.20 3.34
N ILE A 29 -20.13 -8.51 2.31
CA ILE A 29 -19.36 -7.48 1.59
C ILE A 29 -18.95 -6.33 2.52
N VAL A 30 -19.86 -5.82 3.34
CA VAL A 30 -19.56 -4.75 4.31
C VAL A 30 -18.50 -5.19 5.31
N MET A 31 -18.57 -6.43 5.81
CA MET A 31 -17.58 -6.99 6.71
C MET A 31 -16.20 -7.07 6.05
N LEU A 32 -16.12 -7.61 4.83
CA LEU A 32 -14.88 -7.74 4.09
C LEU A 32 -14.28 -6.38 3.71
N ALA A 33 -15.12 -5.41 3.33
CA ALA A 33 -14.70 -4.04 3.10
C ALA A 33 -14.13 -3.39 4.37
N GLY A 34 -14.77 -3.60 5.52
CA GLY A 34 -14.28 -3.12 6.81
C GLY A 34 -12.92 -3.71 7.19
N ILE A 35 -12.70 -5.00 6.91
CA ILE A 35 -11.40 -5.66 7.09
C ILE A 35 -10.34 -5.03 6.18
N TYR A 36 -10.68 -4.77 4.92
CA TYR A 36 -9.81 -4.13 3.96
C TYR A 36 -9.39 -2.74 4.44
N TYR A 37 -10.35 -1.87 4.77
CA TYR A 37 -10.09 -0.53 5.28
C TYR A 37 -9.28 -0.53 6.57
N GLY A 38 -9.62 -1.40 7.52
CA GLY A 38 -8.90 -1.52 8.78
C GLY A 38 -7.45 -1.98 8.59
N ALA A 39 -7.20 -2.88 7.65
CA ALA A 39 -5.86 -3.34 7.32
C ALA A 39 -5.03 -2.22 6.64
N MET A 40 -5.63 -1.48 5.70
CA MET A 40 -4.98 -0.35 5.03
C MET A 40 -4.57 0.74 6.03
N TYR A 41 -5.47 1.14 6.92
CA TYR A 41 -5.17 2.11 7.97
C TYR A 41 -4.11 1.60 8.96
N GLY A 42 -4.18 0.32 9.34
CA GLY A 42 -3.17 -0.31 10.20
C GLY A 42 -1.78 -0.28 9.59
N GLY A 43 -1.66 -0.51 8.27
CA GLY A 43 -0.41 -0.39 7.52
C GLY A 43 0.18 1.02 7.53
N SER A 44 -0.65 2.05 7.45
CA SER A 44 -0.23 3.44 7.57
C SER A 44 0.32 3.74 8.98
N THR A 45 -0.23 3.14 10.01
CA THR A 45 0.26 3.30 11.39
C THR A 45 1.68 2.80 11.56
N THR A 46 2.01 1.62 11.06
CA THR A 46 3.39 1.07 11.11
C THR A 46 4.35 1.88 10.24
N SER A 47 3.87 2.36 9.11
CA SER A 47 4.65 3.23 8.22
C SER A 47 5.09 4.52 8.93
N ILE A 48 4.18 5.16 9.68
CA ILE A 48 4.45 6.39 10.42
C ILE A 48 5.36 6.14 11.63
N LEU A 49 5.12 5.07 12.40
CA LEU A 49 5.81 4.86 13.67
C LEU A 49 7.15 4.13 13.52
N MET A 50 7.25 3.19 12.58
CA MET A 50 8.35 2.24 12.48
C MET A 50 9.08 2.30 11.14
N ARG A 51 8.61 3.11 10.18
CA ARG A 51 9.09 3.15 8.79
C ARG A 51 8.98 1.80 8.06
N ILE A 52 8.08 0.96 8.49
CA ILE A 52 7.83 -0.33 7.87
C ILE A 52 6.47 -0.27 7.17
N PRO A 53 6.42 -0.33 5.84
CA PRO A 53 5.15 -0.30 5.13
C PRO A 53 4.37 -1.59 5.40
N GLY A 54 3.12 -1.46 5.84
CA GLY A 54 2.24 -2.62 6.01
C GLY A 54 1.76 -3.18 4.67
N GLU A 55 1.74 -2.33 3.64
CA GLU A 55 1.28 -2.62 2.30
C GLU A 55 1.94 -1.68 1.28
N ALA A 56 1.79 -1.97 -0.02
CA ALA A 56 2.42 -1.19 -1.09
C ALA A 56 1.98 0.29 -1.09
N ALA A 57 0.71 0.59 -0.80
CA ALA A 57 0.19 1.96 -0.78
C ALA A 57 0.76 2.80 0.37
N SER A 58 1.12 2.18 1.50
CA SER A 58 1.65 2.87 2.67
C SER A 58 3.15 3.19 2.57
N VAL A 59 3.84 2.78 1.49
CA VAL A 59 5.26 3.10 1.26
C VAL A 59 5.52 4.60 1.26
N MET A 60 4.65 5.39 0.62
CA MET A 60 4.79 6.86 0.60
C MET A 60 4.64 7.46 1.99
N THR A 61 3.76 6.90 2.81
CA THR A 61 3.57 7.31 4.21
C THR A 61 4.83 7.06 5.07
N CYS A 62 5.67 6.09 4.70
CA CYS A 62 6.96 5.88 5.37
C CYS A 62 7.94 7.05 5.19
N ILE A 63 7.82 7.82 4.11
CA ILE A 63 8.74 8.92 3.83
C ILE A 63 8.38 10.12 4.72
N ASP A 64 7.18 10.65 4.57
CA ASP A 64 6.77 11.89 5.23
C ASP A 64 6.27 11.64 6.67
N GLY A 65 5.45 10.61 6.85
CA GLY A 65 4.87 10.28 8.14
C GLY A 65 5.92 9.89 9.19
N TYR A 66 6.90 9.08 8.81
CA TYR A 66 8.01 8.72 9.70
C TYR A 66 8.93 9.91 10.00
N ALA A 67 9.17 10.79 9.01
CA ALA A 67 9.94 12.01 9.24
C ALA A 67 9.25 12.94 10.26
N MET A 68 7.92 13.04 10.24
CA MET A 68 7.15 13.74 11.26
C MET A 68 7.25 13.04 12.63
N ALA A 69 7.12 11.73 12.66
CA ALA A 69 7.23 10.96 13.91
C ALA A 69 8.59 11.14 14.58
N ARG A 70 9.68 11.14 13.82
CA ARG A 70 11.04 11.41 14.34
C ARG A 70 11.21 12.82 14.93
N LYS A 71 10.43 13.78 14.47
CA LYS A 71 10.39 15.14 15.02
C LYS A 71 9.49 15.26 16.27
N GLY A 72 9.05 14.13 16.83
CA GLY A 72 8.14 14.11 18.00
C GLY A 72 6.67 14.38 17.67
N ARG A 73 6.31 14.42 16.35
CA ARG A 73 4.96 14.74 15.86
C ARG A 73 4.22 13.53 15.32
N ALA A 74 4.41 12.36 15.94
CA ALA A 74 3.75 11.13 15.56
C ALA A 74 2.22 11.19 15.72
N GLY A 75 1.75 11.83 16.81
CA GLY A 75 0.32 12.00 17.08
C GLY A 75 -0.42 12.75 15.96
N PRO A 76 0.00 13.98 15.64
CA PRO A 76 -0.57 14.73 14.52
C PRO A 76 -0.52 13.97 13.18
N ALA A 77 0.58 13.27 12.87
CA ALA A 77 0.68 12.47 11.65
C ALA A 77 -0.37 11.36 11.60
N LEU A 78 -0.56 10.63 12.70
CA LEU A 78 -1.59 9.58 12.81
C LEU A 78 -3.00 10.15 12.71
N ALA A 79 -3.27 11.29 13.39
CA ALA A 79 -4.59 11.93 13.36
C ALA A 79 -4.95 12.44 11.95
N ILE A 80 -4.01 13.08 11.25
CA ILE A 80 -4.21 13.56 9.87
C ILE A 80 -4.41 12.36 8.94
N ALA A 81 -3.63 11.29 9.09
CA ALA A 81 -3.80 10.07 8.30
C ALA A 81 -5.18 9.43 8.53
N ALA A 82 -5.68 9.41 9.78
CA ALA A 82 -7.00 8.86 10.10
C ALA A 82 -8.12 9.68 9.47
N VAL A 83 -8.10 11.01 9.68
CA VAL A 83 -9.14 11.91 9.15
C VAL A 83 -9.08 11.97 7.62
N GLY A 84 -7.88 12.09 7.05
CA GLY A 84 -7.68 12.07 5.60
C GLY A 84 -8.18 10.77 4.98
N SER A 85 -7.87 9.62 5.57
CA SER A 85 -8.37 8.31 5.11
C SER A 85 -9.89 8.22 5.19
N TYR A 86 -10.50 8.74 6.25
CA TYR A 86 -11.97 8.74 6.38
C TYR A 86 -12.63 9.61 5.33
N VAL A 87 -12.13 10.84 5.14
CA VAL A 87 -12.67 11.79 4.14
C VAL A 87 -12.46 11.24 2.73
N ALA A 88 -11.23 10.84 2.39
CA ALA A 88 -10.90 10.29 1.08
C ALA A 88 -11.70 9.01 0.80
N GLY A 89 -11.83 8.10 1.77
CA GLY A 89 -12.63 6.90 1.66
C GLY A 89 -14.10 7.18 1.39
N THR A 90 -14.68 8.14 2.12
CA THR A 90 -16.08 8.54 1.92
C THR A 90 -16.30 9.15 0.53
N VAL A 91 -15.44 10.09 0.13
CA VAL A 91 -15.50 10.70 -1.22
C VAL A 91 -15.31 9.65 -2.31
N SER A 92 -14.36 8.73 -2.12
CA SER A 92 -14.10 7.64 -3.07
C SER A 92 -15.28 6.70 -3.22
N VAL A 93 -15.97 6.34 -2.13
CA VAL A 93 -17.18 5.49 -2.19
C VAL A 93 -18.29 6.19 -2.96
N VAL A 94 -18.54 7.47 -2.67
CA VAL A 94 -19.55 8.27 -3.40
C VAL A 94 -19.18 8.37 -4.89
N ALA A 95 -17.92 8.69 -5.19
CA ALA A 95 -17.44 8.74 -6.57
C ALA A 95 -17.58 7.37 -7.27
N LEU A 96 -17.26 6.29 -6.60
CA LEU A 96 -17.38 4.93 -7.12
C LEU A 96 -18.83 4.58 -7.49
N MET A 97 -19.81 4.98 -6.67
CA MET A 97 -21.22 4.71 -6.94
C MET A 97 -21.67 5.30 -8.29
N PHE A 98 -21.16 6.48 -8.67
CA PHE A 98 -21.52 7.14 -9.92
C PHE A 98 -20.61 6.75 -11.10
N LEU A 99 -19.32 6.56 -10.84
CA LEU A 99 -18.31 6.35 -11.88
C LEU A 99 -18.08 4.87 -12.21
N ALA A 100 -18.35 3.93 -11.29
CA ALA A 100 -18.05 2.52 -11.53
C ALA A 100 -18.79 1.94 -12.76
N PRO A 101 -20.09 2.16 -12.96
CA PRO A 101 -20.79 1.62 -14.13
C PRO A 101 -20.22 2.10 -15.47
N PRO A 102 -20.02 3.43 -15.70
CA PRO A 102 -19.43 3.90 -16.96
C PRO A 102 -17.96 3.48 -17.12
N LEU A 103 -17.17 3.47 -16.03
CA LEU A 103 -15.79 3.01 -16.09
C LEU A 103 -15.69 1.52 -16.39
N ALA A 104 -16.54 0.68 -15.80
CA ALA A 104 -16.58 -0.74 -16.10
C ALA A 104 -16.90 -0.99 -17.58
N SER A 105 -17.92 -0.30 -18.14
CA SER A 105 -18.28 -0.43 -19.54
C SER A 105 -17.18 0.04 -20.49
N PHE A 106 -16.40 1.05 -20.09
CA PHE A 106 -15.24 1.52 -20.83
C PHE A 106 -14.08 0.51 -20.73
N ALA A 107 -13.78 0.03 -19.52
CA ALA A 107 -12.69 -0.91 -19.27
C ALA A 107 -12.88 -2.25 -20.03
N LEU A 108 -14.12 -2.71 -20.17
CA LEU A 108 -14.43 -3.92 -20.94
C LEU A 108 -14.14 -3.81 -22.46
N ARG A 109 -13.90 -2.59 -22.95
CA ARG A 109 -13.49 -2.38 -24.35
C ARG A 109 -11.99 -2.52 -24.57
N PHE A 110 -11.21 -2.57 -23.46
CA PHE A 110 -9.76 -2.71 -23.52
C PHE A 110 -9.39 -4.18 -23.78
N GLY A 111 -8.65 -4.40 -24.85
CA GLY A 111 -8.02 -5.68 -25.14
C GLY A 111 -6.56 -5.73 -24.72
N PRO A 112 -5.85 -6.84 -24.98
CA PRO A 112 -4.44 -7.00 -24.66
C PRO A 112 -3.51 -5.90 -25.20
N PRO A 113 -3.73 -5.35 -26.43
CA PRO A 113 -2.91 -4.26 -26.96
C PRO A 113 -3.03 -2.97 -26.15
N GLU A 114 -4.25 -2.63 -25.70
CA GLU A 114 -4.51 -1.43 -24.92
C GLU A 114 -3.89 -1.53 -23.53
N TYR A 115 -3.96 -2.70 -22.88
CA TYR A 115 -3.27 -2.97 -21.62
C TYR A 115 -1.75 -2.86 -21.77
N PHE A 116 -1.18 -3.37 -22.86
CA PHE A 116 0.24 -3.21 -23.13
C PHE A 116 0.63 -1.72 -23.28
N ALA A 117 -0.15 -0.95 -24.04
CA ALA A 117 0.09 0.47 -24.21
C ALA A 117 0.02 1.24 -22.87
N LEU A 118 -0.94 0.92 -22.00
CA LEU A 118 -1.05 1.50 -20.67
C LEU A 118 0.16 1.16 -19.78
N LEU A 119 0.63 -0.08 -19.82
CA LEU A 119 1.83 -0.49 -19.08
C LEU A 119 3.07 0.27 -19.56
N VAL A 120 3.26 0.38 -20.87
CA VAL A 120 4.38 1.18 -21.44
C VAL A 120 4.28 2.63 -21.01
N LEU A 121 3.09 3.24 -21.08
CA LEU A 121 2.86 4.61 -20.61
C LEU A 121 3.21 4.75 -19.12
N GLY A 122 2.74 3.83 -18.28
CA GLY A 122 3.06 3.83 -16.84
C GLY A 122 4.56 3.74 -16.57
N LEU A 123 5.28 2.89 -17.28
CA LEU A 123 6.74 2.77 -17.16
C LEU A 123 7.47 4.05 -17.60
N LEU A 124 7.01 4.69 -18.67
CA LEU A 124 7.57 5.95 -19.13
C LEU A 124 7.35 7.08 -18.10
N VAL A 125 6.15 7.16 -17.54
CA VAL A 125 5.84 8.14 -16.47
C VAL A 125 6.72 7.90 -15.25
N LEU A 126 6.87 6.65 -14.79
CA LEU A 126 7.76 6.30 -13.68
C LEU A 126 9.22 6.67 -13.96
N ALA A 127 9.71 6.37 -15.17
CA ALA A 127 11.08 6.73 -15.58
C ALA A 127 11.29 8.25 -15.59
N TYR A 128 10.28 9.00 -16.07
CA TYR A 128 10.34 10.46 -16.11
C TYR A 128 10.30 11.10 -14.71
N MET A 129 9.50 10.54 -13.80
CA MET A 129 9.39 11.02 -12.40
C MET A 129 10.60 10.66 -11.54
N SER A 130 11.51 9.82 -12.03
CA SER A 130 12.71 9.44 -11.27
C SER A 130 13.66 10.63 -11.12
N SER A 131 13.99 10.97 -9.87
CA SER A 131 14.91 12.07 -9.51
C SER A 131 16.39 11.77 -9.82
N GLY A 132 16.68 10.61 -10.41
CA GLY A 132 18.04 10.12 -10.65
C GLY A 132 18.36 9.90 -12.13
N SER A 133 19.26 8.96 -12.39
CA SER A 133 19.60 8.56 -13.75
C SER A 133 18.46 7.78 -14.39
N MET A 134 17.94 8.23 -15.52
CA MET A 134 16.90 7.56 -16.30
C MET A 134 17.28 6.10 -16.66
N VAL A 135 18.56 5.86 -16.91
CA VAL A 135 19.06 4.51 -17.19
C VAL A 135 18.89 3.59 -15.98
N LYS A 136 19.18 4.08 -14.77
CA LYS A 136 18.95 3.30 -13.54
C LYS A 136 17.45 3.05 -13.31
N ALA A 137 16.60 4.04 -13.57
CA ALA A 137 15.15 3.89 -13.44
C ALA A 137 14.62 2.82 -14.41
N LEU A 138 15.04 2.85 -15.66
CA LEU A 138 14.66 1.84 -16.65
C LEU A 138 15.20 0.44 -16.30
N ALA A 139 16.45 0.35 -15.83
CA ALA A 139 17.03 -0.92 -15.38
C ALA A 139 16.23 -1.53 -14.21
N MET A 140 15.85 -0.70 -13.23
CA MET A 140 15.03 -1.15 -12.08
C MET A 140 13.60 -1.49 -12.51
N ALA A 141 13.02 -0.74 -13.44
CA ALA A 141 11.71 -1.06 -14.01
C ALA A 141 11.73 -2.41 -14.75
N THR A 142 12.79 -2.65 -15.55
CA THR A 142 12.98 -3.95 -16.24
C THR A 142 13.16 -5.09 -15.25
N LEU A 143 13.93 -4.88 -14.16
CA LEU A 143 14.08 -5.88 -13.10
C LEU A 143 12.72 -6.17 -12.45
N GLY A 144 11.94 -5.14 -12.12
CA GLY A 144 10.60 -5.30 -11.57
C GLY A 144 9.65 -6.06 -12.51
N LEU A 145 9.71 -5.80 -13.82
CA LEU A 145 8.96 -6.54 -14.81
C LEU A 145 9.36 -8.02 -14.86
N LEU A 146 10.66 -8.32 -14.84
CA LEU A 146 11.16 -9.70 -14.81
C LEU A 146 10.68 -10.45 -13.57
N LEU A 147 10.72 -9.82 -12.40
CA LEU A 147 10.18 -10.40 -11.17
C LEU A 147 8.65 -10.60 -11.26
N GLY A 148 7.94 -9.66 -11.85
CA GLY A 148 6.49 -9.74 -12.05
C GLY A 148 6.05 -10.77 -13.11
N MET A 149 6.96 -11.27 -13.95
CA MET A 149 6.69 -12.34 -14.90
C MET A 149 6.68 -13.74 -14.28
N ILE A 150 7.16 -13.87 -13.05
CA ILE A 150 7.17 -15.15 -12.33
C ILE A 150 5.75 -15.46 -11.85
N GLY A 151 5.25 -16.66 -12.10
CA GLY A 151 3.94 -17.12 -11.67
C GLY A 151 3.05 -17.61 -12.80
N ILE A 152 1.74 -17.70 -12.53
CA ILE A 152 0.75 -18.13 -13.52
C ILE A 152 0.42 -16.97 -14.46
N ASP A 153 0.52 -17.23 -15.74
CA ASP A 153 -0.01 -16.34 -16.77
C ASP A 153 -1.55 -16.34 -16.73
N GLN A 154 -2.13 -15.21 -16.41
CA GLN A 154 -3.58 -15.07 -16.30
C GLN A 154 -4.35 -15.26 -17.61
N MET A 155 -3.68 -15.10 -18.77
CA MET A 155 -4.32 -15.28 -20.07
C MET A 155 -4.30 -16.73 -20.52
N THR A 156 -3.20 -17.44 -20.29
CA THR A 156 -2.98 -18.81 -20.80
C THR A 156 -3.07 -19.88 -19.73
N GLY A 157 -2.98 -19.51 -18.45
CA GLY A 157 -2.95 -20.46 -17.33
C GLY A 157 -1.63 -21.23 -17.18
N TYR A 158 -0.61 -20.96 -18.00
CA TYR A 158 0.69 -21.61 -17.90
C TYR A 158 1.58 -20.97 -16.84
N PHE A 159 2.36 -21.82 -16.16
CA PHE A 159 3.40 -21.36 -15.24
C PHE A 159 4.57 -20.75 -16.00
N ARG A 160 4.94 -19.52 -15.63
CA ARG A 160 6.13 -18.83 -16.16
C ARG A 160 7.19 -18.78 -15.06
N PHE A 161 8.40 -19.23 -15.38
CA PHE A 161 9.58 -19.17 -14.49
C PHE A 161 9.38 -19.75 -13.08
N ALA A 162 8.42 -20.67 -12.90
CA ALA A 162 8.16 -21.32 -11.61
C ALA A 162 9.07 -22.53 -11.35
N TYR A 163 9.73 -23.09 -12.38
CA TYR A 163 10.70 -24.20 -12.31
C TYR A 163 10.24 -25.39 -11.45
N GLY A 164 8.95 -25.66 -11.39
CA GLY A 164 8.36 -26.74 -10.58
C GLY A 164 8.20 -26.42 -9.10
N VAL A 165 8.50 -25.21 -8.65
CA VAL A 165 8.28 -24.75 -7.28
C VAL A 165 6.85 -24.21 -7.17
N VAL A 166 6.01 -24.86 -6.35
CA VAL A 166 4.58 -24.55 -6.23
C VAL A 166 4.36 -23.14 -5.69
N GLU A 167 5.19 -22.70 -4.75
CA GLU A 167 5.13 -21.40 -4.12
C GLU A 167 5.38 -20.23 -5.11
N LEU A 168 6.14 -20.50 -6.18
CA LEU A 168 6.35 -19.52 -7.25
C LEU A 168 5.17 -19.45 -8.22
N GLY A 169 4.21 -20.36 -8.11
CA GLY A 169 2.98 -20.32 -8.91
C GLY A 169 2.17 -19.06 -8.71
N ASP A 170 2.08 -18.59 -7.47
CA ASP A 170 1.37 -17.34 -7.12
C ASP A 170 2.18 -16.07 -7.46
N GLY A 171 3.41 -16.24 -7.96
CA GLY A 171 4.32 -15.15 -8.28
C GLY A 171 5.01 -14.54 -7.07
N ILE A 172 5.87 -13.55 -7.33
CA ILE A 172 6.53 -12.79 -6.27
C ILE A 172 5.67 -11.59 -5.90
N GLY A 173 5.08 -11.62 -4.70
CA GLY A 173 4.23 -10.54 -4.21
C GLY A 173 5.01 -9.23 -4.02
N VAL A 174 4.38 -8.09 -4.34
CA VAL A 174 4.95 -6.75 -4.14
C VAL A 174 5.23 -6.49 -2.65
N VAL A 175 4.39 -7.00 -1.76
CA VAL A 175 4.51 -6.76 -0.32
C VAL A 175 5.77 -7.37 0.29
N PRO A 176 6.10 -8.64 0.09
CA PRO A 176 7.37 -9.21 0.55
C PRO A 176 8.60 -8.46 0.01
N VAL A 177 8.57 -8.05 -1.26
CA VAL A 177 9.66 -7.26 -1.85
C VAL A 177 9.78 -5.89 -1.17
N ALA A 178 8.68 -5.19 -0.96
CA ALA A 178 8.67 -3.90 -0.29
C ALA A 178 9.14 -4.01 1.17
N VAL A 179 8.66 -4.99 1.92
CA VAL A 179 9.10 -5.24 3.30
C VAL A 179 10.60 -5.58 3.35
N GLY A 180 11.09 -6.40 2.42
CA GLY A 180 12.51 -6.72 2.30
C GLY A 180 13.36 -5.49 2.00
N LEU A 181 12.95 -4.67 1.03
CA LEU A 181 13.72 -3.48 0.62
C LEU A 181 13.70 -2.38 1.68
N PHE A 182 12.56 -2.10 2.29
CA PHE A 182 12.43 -0.99 3.25
C PHE A 182 12.62 -1.45 4.69
N GLY A 183 11.96 -2.52 5.12
CA GLY A 183 12.01 -3.00 6.50
C GLY A 183 13.36 -3.59 6.85
N LEU A 184 13.87 -4.52 6.03
CA LEU A 184 15.16 -5.16 6.30
C LEU A 184 16.32 -4.16 6.18
N SER A 185 16.28 -3.24 5.20
CA SER A 185 17.29 -2.20 5.04
C SER A 185 17.33 -1.26 6.25
N GLU A 186 16.18 -0.90 6.83
CA GLU A 186 16.12 -0.06 8.03
C GLU A 186 16.67 -0.80 9.26
N ILE A 187 16.32 -2.09 9.42
CA ILE A 187 16.86 -2.93 10.50
C ILE A 187 18.39 -3.01 10.39
N LEU A 188 18.92 -3.26 9.20
CA LEU A 188 20.37 -3.33 8.99
C LEU A 188 21.06 -1.98 9.21
N ALA A 189 20.43 -0.88 8.80
CA ALA A 189 20.97 0.47 9.01
C ALA A 189 20.99 0.88 10.49
N THR A 190 20.03 0.42 11.28
CA THR A 190 19.88 0.76 12.70
C THR A 190 20.57 -0.25 13.63
N ALA A 191 20.86 -1.46 13.18
CA ALA A 191 21.46 -2.52 13.99
C ALA A 191 22.84 -2.16 14.59
N GLY A 192 23.55 -1.18 13.99
CA GLY A 192 24.82 -0.66 14.50
C GLY A 192 24.70 0.62 15.34
N GLN A 193 23.50 1.13 15.57
CA GLN A 193 23.28 2.37 16.32
C GLN A 193 22.84 2.01 17.75
N GLU A 194 23.68 2.32 18.73
CA GLU A 194 23.39 2.10 20.16
C GLU A 194 22.36 3.06 20.76
N THR A 195 21.65 3.83 19.93
CA THR A 195 20.66 4.78 20.44
C THR A 195 19.34 4.04 20.69
N PRO A 196 18.94 3.83 21.95
CA PRO A 196 17.65 3.21 22.24
C PRO A 196 16.54 4.06 21.60
N PRO A 197 15.55 3.46 20.96
CA PRO A 197 14.43 4.20 20.40
C PRO A 197 13.75 4.97 21.53
N ALA A 198 13.72 6.28 21.42
CA ALA A 198 13.01 7.12 22.39
C ALA A 198 11.54 6.69 22.37
N VAL A 199 11.08 6.06 23.45
CA VAL A 199 9.67 5.71 23.61
C VAL A 199 8.92 7.03 23.75
N ILE A 200 8.34 7.47 22.63
CA ILE A 200 7.48 8.65 22.60
C ILE A 200 6.20 8.27 23.34
N LYS A 201 6.01 8.84 24.54
CA LYS A 201 4.74 8.72 25.28
C LYS A 201 3.94 9.99 25.03
N PRO A 202 3.17 10.08 23.94
CA PRO A 202 2.37 11.27 23.67
C PRO A 202 1.25 11.36 24.68
N THR A 203 1.01 12.56 25.20
CA THR A 203 -0.22 12.85 25.94
C THR A 203 -1.39 12.94 24.94
N LEU A 204 -2.61 12.63 25.38
CA LEU A 204 -3.80 12.67 24.49
C LEU A 204 -3.99 14.04 23.82
N ARG A 205 -3.50 15.11 24.45
CA ARG A 205 -3.57 16.46 23.90
C ARG A 205 -2.56 16.71 22.79
N GLU A 206 -1.43 16.02 22.79
CA GLU A 206 -0.40 16.08 21.76
C GLU A 206 -0.74 15.23 20.52
N LEU A 207 -1.76 14.37 20.63
CA LEU A 207 -2.28 13.59 19.49
C LEU A 207 -3.12 14.46 18.54
N LEU A 208 -3.68 15.56 19.01
CA LEU A 208 -4.52 16.41 18.17
C LEU A 208 -3.67 17.41 17.39
N PRO A 209 -3.88 17.51 16.06
CA PRO A 209 -3.19 18.50 15.24
C PRO A 209 -3.56 19.91 15.67
N SER A 210 -2.58 20.81 15.68
CA SER A 210 -2.79 22.23 15.90
C SER A 210 -3.60 22.86 14.75
N ARG A 211 -4.19 24.03 14.97
CA ARG A 211 -4.94 24.76 13.91
C ARG A 211 -4.08 25.05 12.67
N GLN A 212 -2.78 25.26 12.87
CA GLN A 212 -1.86 25.49 11.75
C GLN A 212 -1.65 24.21 10.95
N GLU A 213 -1.47 23.08 11.62
CA GLU A 213 -1.29 21.77 10.99
C GLU A 213 -2.52 21.35 10.17
N TRP A 214 -3.73 21.67 10.65
CA TRP A 214 -4.96 21.47 9.88
C TRP A 214 -5.01 22.33 8.61
N LYS A 215 -4.55 23.58 8.69
CA LYS A 215 -4.49 24.45 7.49
C LYS A 215 -3.47 23.96 6.47
N ASP A 216 -2.31 23.54 6.96
CA ASP A 216 -1.22 23.05 6.10
C ASP A 216 -1.57 21.70 5.46
N SER A 217 -2.44 20.89 6.10
CA SER A 217 -2.89 19.59 5.54
C SER A 217 -4.11 19.71 4.60
N ASN A 218 -4.85 20.81 4.62
CA ASN A 218 -6.03 20.97 3.76
C ASN A 218 -5.70 21.06 2.26
N TRP A 219 -4.49 21.45 1.91
CA TRP A 219 -4.10 21.58 0.49
C TRP A 219 -3.65 20.26 -0.16
N PRO A 220 -3.01 19.29 0.55
CA PRO A 220 -2.66 17.98 0.00
C PRO A 220 -3.80 16.95 0.00
N ILE A 221 -4.94 17.23 0.67
CA ILE A 221 -6.12 16.35 0.72
C ILE A 221 -7.09 16.72 -0.41
#